data_5c6637036543791e21181cef4955469b
#
_entry.id   5c6637036543791e21181cef4955469b
#
_cell.length_a   1.000
_cell.length_b   1.000
_cell.length_c   1.000
_cell.angle_alpha   90.00
_cell.angle_beta   90.00
_cell.angle_gamma   90.00
#
_symmetry.space_group_name_H-M   'P 1'
#
loop_
_entity.id
_entity.type
_entity.pdbx_description
1 polymer ?
#
loop_
_entity_poly.entity_id
_entity_poly.type
_entity_poly.pdbx_seq_one_letter_code
_entity_poly.pdbx_strand_id
1 'polypeptide(L)'
;MESCLLSGELPLIPLLDINTGRPMTRTAEKFLDLIKIVNRLRAPDGCPWDKKQTPQTFKPYLVEETHELLEAINDDNPIHICEELGDLLFQVIFLNNLYQEKNLFTISDVIDSISTKMIRRHPHVFGNQAIDSEQELHQQWQAIKNQENERKGQPRHPLDSIPKSLPALRRAQRVADRVAREGFDWPDLSGALGKVAEEFQELQHAFAQGTREQMREELGDLLFALTVVARKADIDGEDALHEATRKFTARFLVLEKTLAAQEKRVVDLDPDALLAIWQQSKAEPEPSPEND
;
A
#
# COMPACT_ATOMS: atom_id res chain seq x y z
N MET A 1 12.35 16.61 -36.07
CA MET A 1 13.26 17.58 -35.43
C MET A 1 12.44 18.80 -35.11
N GLU A 2 11.98 18.92 -33.91
CA GLU A 2 11.59 20.19 -33.29
C GLU A 2 11.41 19.90 -31.80
N SER A 3 12.41 20.33 -31.06
CA SER A 3 12.46 20.30 -29.61
C SER A 3 11.52 21.38 -29.07
N CYS A 4 10.31 21.00 -28.70
CA CYS A 4 9.44 21.87 -27.92
C CYS A 4 9.90 21.79 -26.46
N LEU A 5 10.90 22.57 -26.14
CA LEU A 5 11.30 22.92 -24.79
C LEU A 5 10.12 23.72 -24.18
N LEU A 6 9.37 23.09 -23.32
CA LEU A 6 8.49 23.78 -22.39
C LEU A 6 9.38 24.44 -21.32
N SER A 7 9.85 25.65 -21.65
CA SER A 7 10.44 26.58 -20.69
C SER A 7 9.32 27.23 -19.85
N GLY A 8 8.59 26.42 -19.11
CA GLY A 8 7.76 26.89 -18.01
C GLY A 8 8.61 26.83 -16.74
N GLU A 9 9.31 27.90 -16.42
CA GLU A 9 9.83 28.09 -15.07
C GLU A 9 8.64 27.97 -14.13
N LEU A 10 8.69 26.94 -13.24
CA LEU A 10 7.77 26.89 -12.11
C LEU A 10 7.83 28.25 -11.42
N PRO A 11 6.68 28.87 -11.05
CA PRO A 11 6.72 30.06 -10.22
C PRO A 11 7.58 29.69 -9.01
N LEU A 12 8.65 30.47 -8.79
CA LEU A 12 9.52 30.36 -7.62
C LEU A 12 8.64 30.61 -6.39
N ILE A 13 7.94 29.57 -5.94
CA ILE A 13 7.41 29.54 -4.59
C ILE A 13 8.66 29.66 -3.72
N PRO A 14 8.79 30.68 -2.89
CA PRO A 14 9.95 30.79 -2.03
C PRO A 14 10.10 29.47 -1.29
N LEU A 15 11.26 28.83 -1.43
CA LEU A 15 11.63 27.55 -0.82
C LEU A 15 11.72 27.73 0.70
N LEU A 16 10.61 28.17 1.29
CA LEU A 16 10.39 28.23 2.72
C LEU A 16 9.53 27.01 3.09
N ASP A 17 9.93 26.30 4.09
CA ASP A 17 9.10 25.30 4.75
C ASP A 17 7.78 25.98 5.15
N ILE A 18 6.68 25.50 4.60
CA ILE A 18 5.33 26.07 4.74
C ILE A 18 4.92 26.16 6.23
N ASN A 19 5.44 25.25 7.06
CA ASN A 19 5.09 25.15 8.48
C ASN A 19 6.05 25.91 9.40
N THR A 20 7.31 26.07 9.00
CA THR A 20 8.35 26.66 9.87
C THR A 20 8.91 27.99 9.37
N GLY A 21 8.60 28.40 8.14
CA GLY A 21 9.14 29.61 7.51
C GLY A 21 10.68 29.58 7.31
N ARG A 22 11.32 28.43 7.51
CA ARG A 22 12.78 28.29 7.41
C ARG A 22 13.21 28.04 5.96
N PRO A 23 14.39 28.50 5.55
CA PRO A 23 14.91 28.19 4.23
C PRO A 23 15.05 26.68 4.03
N MET A 24 14.50 26.13 2.93
CA MET A 24 14.64 24.72 2.56
C MET A 24 16.08 24.31 2.17
N THR A 25 17.02 25.24 2.16
CA THR A 25 18.46 24.95 1.94
C THR A 25 18.97 23.86 2.89
N ARG A 26 18.58 23.92 4.17
CA ARG A 26 18.98 22.92 5.18
C ARG A 26 18.39 21.53 4.86
N THR A 27 17.17 21.42 4.35
CA THR A 27 16.54 20.15 3.96
C THR A 27 17.26 19.57 2.73
N ALA A 28 17.58 20.40 1.74
CA ALA A 28 18.33 19.99 0.58
C ALA A 28 19.74 19.48 0.96
N GLU A 29 20.44 20.17 1.86
CA GLU A 29 21.74 19.75 2.39
C GLU A 29 21.65 18.39 3.07
N LYS A 30 20.66 18.16 3.94
CA LYS A 30 20.44 16.88 4.62
C LYS A 30 20.12 15.75 3.63
N PHE A 31 19.33 16.03 2.60
CA PHE A 31 19.06 15.05 1.55
C PHE A 31 20.34 14.67 0.78
N LEU A 32 21.18 15.64 0.44
CA LEU A 32 22.47 15.38 -0.18
C LEU A 32 23.42 14.60 0.76
N ASP A 33 23.37 14.87 2.05
CA ASP A 33 24.18 14.14 3.03
C ASP A 33 23.73 12.67 3.14
N LEU A 34 22.42 12.40 3.09
CA LEU A 34 21.91 11.02 3.04
C LEU A 34 22.39 10.28 1.78
N ILE A 35 22.39 10.93 0.62
CA ILE A 35 22.95 10.37 -0.61
C ILE A 35 24.44 10.04 -0.44
N LYS A 36 25.23 10.93 0.19
CA LYS A 36 26.65 10.69 0.47
C LYS A 36 26.85 9.50 1.41
N ILE A 37 25.98 9.35 2.42
CA ILE A 37 26.00 8.20 3.34
C ILE A 37 25.82 6.90 2.56
N VAL A 38 24.79 6.80 1.72
CA VAL A 38 24.54 5.61 0.90
C VAL A 38 25.74 5.31 -0.03
N ASN A 39 26.27 6.33 -0.70
CA ASN A 39 27.46 6.19 -1.55
C ASN A 39 28.67 5.68 -0.73
N ARG A 40 28.84 6.14 0.50
CA ARG A 40 29.91 5.71 1.39
C ARG A 40 29.75 4.27 1.85
N LEU A 41 28.53 3.84 2.16
CA LEU A 41 28.23 2.46 2.53
C LEU A 41 28.62 1.47 1.41
N ARG A 42 28.44 1.86 0.17
CA ARG A 42 28.73 1.04 -1.01
C ARG A 42 30.13 1.24 -1.61
N ALA A 43 30.92 2.18 -1.09
CA ALA A 43 32.30 2.41 -1.54
C ALA A 43 33.17 1.14 -1.40
N PRO A 44 34.32 1.02 -2.12
CA PRO A 44 35.20 -0.15 -2.05
C PRO A 44 35.59 -0.55 -0.62
N ASP A 45 35.78 0.43 0.25
CA ASP A 45 36.11 0.32 1.68
C ASP A 45 34.85 0.53 2.58
N GLY A 46 33.64 0.48 2.01
CA GLY A 46 32.36 0.60 2.70
C GLY A 46 31.90 -0.71 3.36
N CYS A 47 30.62 -0.78 3.70
CA CYS A 47 30.03 -1.91 4.39
C CYS A 47 30.05 -3.19 3.52
N PRO A 48 30.61 -4.31 4.01
CA PRO A 48 30.65 -5.56 3.25
C PRO A 48 29.28 -6.14 2.92
N TRP A 49 28.27 -5.86 3.76
CA TRP A 49 26.90 -6.32 3.54
C TRP A 49 26.22 -5.49 2.46
N ASP A 50 26.27 -4.15 2.56
CA ASP A 50 25.69 -3.24 1.58
C ASP A 50 26.26 -3.45 0.18
N LYS A 51 27.57 -3.68 0.07
CA LYS A 51 28.23 -3.94 -1.22
C LYS A 51 27.75 -5.20 -1.94
N LYS A 52 27.26 -6.19 -1.21
CA LYS A 52 26.74 -7.45 -1.78
C LYS A 52 25.31 -7.30 -2.29
N GLN A 53 24.60 -6.22 -1.95
CA GLN A 53 23.22 -6.06 -2.33
C GLN A 53 23.07 -5.84 -3.83
N THR A 54 22.02 -6.46 -4.35
CA THR A 54 21.50 -6.29 -5.71
C THR A 54 20.05 -5.85 -5.64
N PRO A 55 19.43 -5.33 -6.71
CA PRO A 55 18.01 -5.01 -6.69
C PRO A 55 17.12 -6.20 -6.25
N GLN A 56 17.52 -7.43 -6.59
CA GLN A 56 16.78 -8.65 -6.23
C GLN A 56 16.90 -8.98 -4.74
N THR A 57 18.10 -8.89 -4.17
CA THR A 57 18.32 -9.15 -2.74
C THR A 57 17.79 -8.03 -1.85
N PHE A 58 17.63 -6.82 -2.41
CA PHE A 58 17.16 -5.63 -1.69
C PHE A 58 15.63 -5.49 -1.70
N LYS A 59 14.96 -6.14 -2.65
CA LYS A 59 13.50 -6.10 -2.78
C LYS A 59 12.71 -6.51 -1.53
N PRO A 60 13.09 -7.57 -0.76
CA PRO A 60 12.39 -7.92 0.47
C PRO A 60 12.36 -6.79 1.50
N TYR A 61 13.48 -6.10 1.72
CA TYR A 61 13.57 -4.99 2.66
C TYR A 61 12.64 -3.82 2.29
N LEU A 62 12.56 -3.48 0.98
CA LEU A 62 11.62 -2.44 0.53
C LEU A 62 10.15 -2.79 0.86
N VAL A 63 9.80 -4.08 0.84
CA VAL A 63 8.45 -4.54 1.20
C VAL A 63 8.26 -4.46 2.71
N GLU A 64 9.27 -4.85 3.49
CA GLU A 64 9.29 -4.83 4.94
C GLU A 64 9.10 -3.41 5.47
N GLU A 65 9.96 -2.45 5.11
CA GLU A 65 9.83 -1.04 5.48
C GLU A 65 8.47 -0.42 5.07
N THR A 66 7.93 -0.88 3.92
CA THR A 66 6.59 -0.41 3.51
C THR A 66 5.52 -0.90 4.49
N HIS A 67 5.63 -2.12 5.00
CA HIS A 67 4.67 -2.66 5.97
C HIS A 67 4.86 -2.05 7.36
N GLU A 68 6.09 -1.80 7.80
CA GLU A 68 6.40 -1.12 9.06
C GLU A 68 5.85 0.31 9.06
N LEU A 69 6.00 1.04 7.95
CA LEU A 69 5.35 2.33 7.79
C LEU A 69 3.82 2.24 7.87
N LEU A 70 3.19 1.21 7.26
CA LEU A 70 1.74 1.02 7.36
C LEU A 70 1.30 0.73 8.80
N GLU A 71 2.06 -0.06 9.55
CA GLU A 71 1.80 -0.32 10.98
C GLU A 71 1.92 0.97 11.80
N ALA A 72 2.99 1.74 11.61
CA ALA A 72 3.18 3.01 12.30
C ALA A 72 2.05 4.01 12.02
N ILE A 73 1.51 4.04 10.80
CA ILE A 73 0.34 4.86 10.43
C ILE A 73 -0.91 4.35 11.15
N ASN A 74 -1.14 3.05 11.20
CA ASN A 74 -2.31 2.46 11.85
C ASN A 74 -2.30 2.70 13.38
N ASP A 75 -1.11 2.75 13.97
CA ASP A 75 -0.91 3.04 15.40
C ASP A 75 -0.95 4.55 15.72
N ASP A 76 -1.08 5.40 14.70
CA ASP A 76 -1.11 6.87 14.80
C ASP A 76 0.07 7.44 15.63
N ASN A 77 1.26 6.81 15.48
CA ASN A 77 2.47 7.19 16.21
C ASN A 77 3.39 8.06 15.34
N PRO A 78 3.39 9.40 15.52
CA PRO A 78 4.18 10.32 14.67
C PRO A 78 5.69 10.09 14.74
N ILE A 79 6.21 9.53 15.83
CA ILE A 79 7.64 9.26 16.00
C ILE A 79 8.03 8.08 15.12
N HIS A 80 7.31 6.96 15.21
CA HIS A 80 7.52 5.79 14.37
C HIS A 80 7.26 6.11 12.89
N ILE A 81 6.19 6.86 12.57
CA ILE A 81 5.94 7.31 11.18
C ILE A 81 7.15 8.07 10.62
N CYS A 82 7.78 8.93 11.43
CA CYS A 82 8.97 9.67 11.00
C CYS A 82 10.17 8.76 10.77
N GLU A 83 10.36 7.73 11.61
CA GLU A 83 11.41 6.73 11.50
C GLU A 83 11.22 5.92 10.21
N GLU A 84 10.06 5.29 10.04
CA GLU A 84 9.76 4.44 8.88
C GLU A 84 9.76 5.20 7.54
N LEU A 85 9.35 6.49 7.55
CA LEU A 85 9.53 7.36 6.37
C LEU A 85 11.01 7.59 6.04
N GLY A 86 11.87 7.64 7.06
CA GLY A 86 13.32 7.74 6.90
C GLY A 86 13.90 6.47 6.28
N ASP A 87 13.48 5.29 6.76
CA ASP A 87 13.92 4.01 6.25
C ASP A 87 13.44 3.77 4.83
N LEU A 88 12.19 4.08 4.52
CA LEU A 88 11.68 4.02 3.15
C LEU A 88 12.43 4.99 2.21
N LEU A 89 12.78 6.19 2.66
CA LEU A 89 13.59 7.13 1.90
C LEU A 89 15.00 6.60 1.66
N PHE A 90 15.63 6.00 2.68
CA PHE A 90 16.90 5.31 2.55
C PHE A 90 16.81 4.19 1.51
N GLN A 91 15.77 3.35 1.54
CA GLN A 91 15.53 2.27 0.57
C GLN A 91 15.47 2.80 -0.86
N VAL A 92 14.77 3.93 -1.08
CA VAL A 92 14.66 4.56 -2.40
C VAL A 92 16.03 5.02 -2.90
N ILE A 93 16.82 5.70 -2.06
CA ILE A 93 18.16 6.21 -2.42
C ILE A 93 19.12 5.04 -2.64
N PHE A 94 19.09 4.03 -1.81
CA PHE A 94 19.93 2.84 -1.94
C PHE A 94 19.65 2.08 -3.23
N LEU A 95 18.39 1.84 -3.53
CA LEU A 95 17.97 1.20 -4.78
C LEU A 95 18.41 2.03 -5.99
N ASN A 96 18.25 3.36 -5.94
CA ASN A 96 18.76 4.25 -7.00
C ASN A 96 20.28 4.10 -7.18
N ASN A 97 21.04 4.02 -6.09
CA ASN A 97 22.50 3.85 -6.16
C ASN A 97 22.90 2.58 -6.90
N LEU A 98 22.18 1.45 -6.68
CA LEU A 98 22.40 0.19 -7.41
C LEU A 98 22.21 0.32 -8.93
N TYR A 99 21.33 1.19 -9.38
CA TYR A 99 21.12 1.46 -10.81
C TYR A 99 22.08 2.52 -11.35
N GLN A 100 22.46 3.48 -10.53
CA GLN A 100 23.47 4.49 -10.87
C GLN A 100 24.86 3.86 -11.08
N GLU A 101 25.25 2.86 -10.28
CA GLU A 101 26.48 2.08 -10.47
C GLU A 101 26.52 1.38 -11.84
N LYS A 102 25.37 1.10 -12.42
CA LYS A 102 25.22 0.52 -13.77
C LYS A 102 25.09 1.58 -14.86
N ASN A 103 25.21 2.86 -14.53
CA ASN A 103 25.04 4.01 -15.44
C ASN A 103 23.68 4.02 -16.14
N LEU A 104 22.58 3.59 -15.45
CA LEU A 104 21.26 3.52 -16.04
C LEU A 104 20.45 4.79 -15.78
N PHE A 105 20.45 5.29 -14.57
CA PHE A 105 19.82 6.56 -14.17
C PHE A 105 20.36 7.03 -12.82
N THR A 106 20.11 8.29 -12.49
CA THR A 106 20.50 8.96 -11.26
C THR A 106 19.29 9.32 -10.41
N ILE A 107 19.50 9.74 -9.16
CA ILE A 107 18.43 10.24 -8.30
C ILE A 107 17.75 11.50 -8.89
N SER A 108 18.51 12.34 -9.62
CA SER A 108 17.94 13.49 -10.33
C SER A 108 16.93 13.05 -11.38
N ASP A 109 17.26 12.01 -12.16
CA ASP A 109 16.35 11.46 -13.17
C ASP A 109 15.05 10.93 -12.54
N VAL A 110 15.16 10.31 -11.36
CA VAL A 110 13.98 9.83 -10.60
C VAL A 110 13.11 11.00 -10.15
N ILE A 111 13.73 12.05 -9.58
CA ILE A 111 13.03 13.26 -9.13
C ILE A 111 12.38 13.99 -10.31
N ASP A 112 13.08 14.17 -11.41
CA ASP A 112 12.57 14.84 -12.61
C ASP A 112 11.39 14.05 -13.22
N SER A 113 11.50 12.73 -13.26
CA SER A 113 10.44 11.85 -13.76
C SER A 113 9.16 12.00 -12.95
N ILE A 114 9.25 11.98 -11.62
CA ILE A 114 8.05 12.10 -10.76
C ILE A 114 7.51 13.53 -10.77
N SER A 115 8.35 14.55 -10.71
CA SER A 115 7.96 15.96 -10.74
C SER A 115 7.22 16.30 -12.02
N THR A 116 7.79 15.96 -13.17
CA THR A 116 7.16 16.15 -14.49
C THR A 116 5.82 15.42 -14.58
N LYS A 117 5.74 14.21 -14.06
CA LYS A 117 4.49 13.44 -14.02
C LYS A 117 3.44 14.11 -13.16
N MET A 118 3.79 14.62 -11.98
CA MET A 118 2.86 15.27 -11.06
C MET A 118 2.34 16.59 -11.63
N ILE A 119 3.22 17.41 -12.18
CA ILE A 119 2.83 18.68 -12.85
C ILE A 119 1.84 18.39 -13.99
N ARG A 120 2.17 17.45 -14.86
CA ARG A 120 1.32 17.11 -16.01
C ARG A 120 -0.03 16.55 -15.59
N ARG A 121 -0.11 15.80 -14.51
CA ARG A 121 -1.35 15.18 -14.03
C ARG A 121 -2.24 16.10 -13.20
N HIS A 122 -1.74 17.27 -12.82
CA HIS A 122 -2.47 18.25 -12.02
C HIS A 122 -2.53 19.61 -12.73
N PRO A 123 -3.06 19.68 -13.98
CA PRO A 123 -3.13 20.93 -14.73
C PRO A 123 -4.10 21.95 -14.10
N HIS A 124 -4.95 21.53 -13.19
CA HIS A 124 -5.79 22.40 -12.36
C HIS A 124 -5.00 23.09 -11.23
N VAL A 125 -3.82 22.58 -10.86
CA VAL A 125 -2.94 23.17 -9.84
C VAL A 125 -1.79 23.94 -10.50
N PHE A 126 -1.17 23.35 -11.54
CA PHE A 126 0.04 23.89 -12.17
C PHE A 126 -0.23 24.57 -13.52
N GLY A 127 -1.49 24.62 -13.97
CA GLY A 127 -1.94 25.25 -15.22
C GLY A 127 -3.16 26.13 -14.97
N ASN A 128 -3.93 26.39 -16.04
CA ASN A 128 -5.07 27.29 -16.02
C ASN A 128 -6.42 26.57 -16.13
N GLN A 129 -6.47 25.28 -15.91
CA GLN A 129 -7.72 24.51 -16.01
C GLN A 129 -8.48 24.60 -14.68
N ALA A 130 -9.71 25.10 -14.74
CA ALA A 130 -10.62 25.03 -13.60
C ALA A 130 -11.27 23.64 -13.55
N ILE A 131 -11.51 23.15 -12.34
CA ILE A 131 -12.27 21.92 -12.08
C ILE A 131 -13.32 22.27 -11.05
N ASP A 132 -14.58 22.00 -11.38
CA ASP A 132 -15.71 22.37 -10.55
C ASP A 132 -16.26 21.17 -9.74
N SER A 133 -15.77 19.95 -10.03
CA SER A 133 -16.22 18.74 -9.33
C SER A 133 -15.14 17.65 -9.25
N GLU A 134 -15.24 16.80 -8.24
CA GLU A 134 -14.39 15.62 -8.07
C GLU A 134 -14.54 14.64 -9.24
N GLN A 135 -15.73 14.55 -9.83
CA GLN A 135 -15.99 13.73 -11.00
C GLN A 135 -15.21 14.20 -12.23
N GLU A 136 -15.16 15.52 -12.48
CA GLU A 136 -14.35 16.11 -13.54
C GLU A 136 -12.85 15.86 -13.33
N LEU A 137 -12.39 15.97 -12.08
CA LEU A 137 -11.02 15.66 -11.70
C LEU A 137 -10.65 14.21 -12.08
N HIS A 138 -11.52 13.26 -11.75
CA HIS A 138 -11.30 11.86 -12.08
C HIS A 138 -11.30 11.60 -13.61
N GLN A 139 -12.21 12.22 -14.34
CA GLN A 139 -12.27 12.11 -15.81
C GLN A 139 -11.01 12.68 -16.46
N GLN A 140 -10.58 13.87 -16.04
CA GLN A 140 -9.35 14.49 -16.52
C GLN A 140 -8.13 13.61 -16.27
N TRP A 141 -8.01 13.08 -15.06
CA TRP A 141 -6.90 12.22 -14.67
C TRP A 141 -6.85 10.92 -15.51
N GLN A 142 -8.01 10.35 -15.82
CA GLN A 142 -8.10 9.17 -16.67
C GLN A 142 -7.73 9.51 -18.13
N ALA A 143 -8.19 10.64 -18.65
CA ALA A 143 -7.83 11.11 -19.99
C ALA A 143 -6.30 11.31 -20.13
N ILE A 144 -5.68 11.96 -19.17
CA ILE A 144 -4.21 12.16 -19.14
C ILE A 144 -3.47 10.81 -19.12
N LYS A 145 -3.91 9.86 -18.29
CA LYS A 145 -3.31 8.52 -18.25
C LYS A 145 -3.45 7.77 -19.57
N ASN A 146 -4.59 7.89 -20.24
CA ASN A 146 -4.81 7.26 -21.54
C ASN A 146 -3.85 7.83 -22.59
N GLN A 147 -3.69 9.15 -22.65
CA GLN A 147 -2.71 9.81 -23.53
C GLN A 147 -1.27 9.40 -23.23
N GLU A 148 -0.90 9.24 -21.95
CA GLU A 148 0.43 8.74 -21.56
C GLU A 148 0.68 7.33 -22.08
N ASN A 149 -0.33 6.46 -22.04
CA ASN A 149 -0.23 5.08 -22.53
C ASN A 149 -0.12 5.02 -24.05
N GLU A 150 -0.90 5.84 -24.77
CA GLU A 150 -0.84 5.96 -26.24
C GLU A 150 0.55 6.42 -26.71
N ARG A 151 1.12 7.44 -26.06
CA ARG A 151 2.48 7.94 -26.38
C ARG A 151 3.56 6.88 -26.16
N LYS A 152 3.35 5.91 -25.27
CA LYS A 152 4.27 4.78 -25.04
C LYS A 152 4.10 3.64 -26.07
N GLY A 153 3.19 3.78 -27.03
CA GLY A 153 3.00 2.83 -28.14
C GLY A 153 2.47 1.47 -27.71
N GLN A 154 1.89 1.36 -26.53
CA GLN A 154 1.30 0.12 -26.02
C GLN A 154 -0.12 0.40 -25.55
N PRO A 155 -1.14 -0.02 -26.32
CA PRO A 155 -2.48 -0.15 -25.77
C PRO A 155 -2.41 -1.23 -24.68
N ARG A 156 -2.33 -0.80 -23.44
CA ARG A 156 -2.38 -1.71 -22.30
C ARG A 156 -3.84 -1.95 -21.95
N HIS A 157 -4.20 -3.23 -21.83
CA HIS A 157 -5.48 -3.59 -21.23
C HIS A 157 -5.58 -2.91 -19.85
N PRO A 158 -6.73 -2.36 -19.46
CA PRO A 158 -6.90 -1.66 -18.19
C PRO A 158 -6.32 -2.43 -16.99
N LEU A 159 -6.43 -3.75 -16.99
CA LEU A 159 -5.93 -4.62 -15.91
C LEU A 159 -4.40 -4.81 -15.89
N ASP A 160 -3.70 -4.56 -17.01
CA ASP A 160 -2.23 -4.75 -17.10
C ASP A 160 -1.46 -3.78 -16.19
N SER A 161 -2.10 -2.68 -15.78
CA SER A 161 -1.49 -1.69 -14.89
C SER A 161 -1.50 -2.10 -13.40
N ILE A 162 -2.17 -3.21 -13.06
CA ILE A 162 -2.28 -3.69 -11.68
C ILE A 162 -1.09 -4.62 -11.37
N PRO A 163 -0.21 -4.25 -10.41
CA PRO A 163 0.93 -5.08 -10.07
C PRO A 163 0.49 -6.48 -9.62
N LYS A 164 1.13 -7.51 -10.16
CA LYS A 164 0.83 -8.91 -9.80
C LYS A 164 1.34 -9.28 -8.40
N SER A 165 2.25 -8.46 -7.86
CA SER A 165 2.85 -8.63 -6.53
C SER A 165 2.06 -8.01 -5.39
N LEU A 166 0.94 -7.34 -5.66
CA LEU A 166 0.08 -6.83 -4.59
C LEU A 166 -0.48 -7.97 -3.73
N PRO A 167 -0.73 -7.73 -2.43
CA PRO A 167 -1.53 -8.62 -1.59
C PRO A 167 -2.83 -9.01 -2.27
N ALA A 168 -3.32 -10.23 -2.02
CA ALA A 168 -4.36 -10.82 -2.85
C ALA A 168 -5.69 -10.05 -2.81
N LEU A 169 -6.15 -9.64 -1.61
CA LEU A 169 -7.38 -8.89 -1.47
C LEU A 169 -7.26 -7.50 -2.10
N ARG A 170 -6.15 -6.80 -1.85
CA ARG A 170 -5.89 -5.49 -2.46
C ARG A 170 -5.84 -5.59 -3.98
N ARG A 171 -5.23 -6.64 -4.52
CA ARG A 171 -5.21 -6.87 -5.96
C ARG A 171 -6.60 -7.13 -6.52
N ALA A 172 -7.40 -7.98 -5.86
CA ALA A 172 -8.78 -8.27 -6.24
C ALA A 172 -9.63 -6.99 -6.22
N GLN A 173 -9.55 -6.18 -5.16
CA GLN A 173 -10.27 -4.92 -5.06
C GLN A 173 -9.84 -3.93 -6.17
N ARG A 174 -8.53 -3.86 -6.52
CA ARG A 174 -8.05 -3.05 -7.66
C ARG A 174 -8.57 -3.55 -9.00
N VAL A 175 -8.71 -4.85 -9.19
CA VAL A 175 -9.34 -5.43 -10.39
C VAL A 175 -10.81 -5.02 -10.45
N ALA A 176 -11.56 -5.23 -9.37
CA ALA A 176 -12.97 -4.83 -9.28
C ALA A 176 -13.17 -3.33 -9.54
N ASP A 177 -12.32 -2.49 -8.98
CA ASP A 177 -12.31 -1.03 -9.18
C ASP A 177 -12.09 -0.65 -10.66
N ARG A 178 -11.17 -1.36 -11.32
CA ARG A 178 -10.84 -1.09 -12.71
C ARG A 178 -11.96 -1.49 -13.66
N VAL A 179 -12.56 -2.66 -13.49
CA VAL A 179 -13.66 -3.13 -14.33
C VAL A 179 -14.95 -2.34 -14.11
N ALA A 180 -15.18 -1.87 -12.88
CA ALA A 180 -16.29 -0.98 -12.57
C ALA A 180 -16.22 0.33 -13.35
N ARG A 181 -15.02 0.91 -13.51
CA ARG A 181 -14.81 2.12 -14.34
C ARG A 181 -15.03 1.90 -15.84
N GLU A 182 -14.91 0.67 -16.31
CA GLU A 182 -15.25 0.27 -17.68
C GLU A 182 -16.75 -0.04 -17.84
N GLY A 183 -17.56 0.15 -16.79
CA GLY A 183 -19.00 -0.07 -16.81
C GLY A 183 -19.43 -1.47 -16.37
N PHE A 184 -18.50 -2.35 -15.96
CA PHE A 184 -18.83 -3.67 -15.45
C PHE A 184 -18.89 -3.66 -13.93
N ASP A 185 -20.05 -3.30 -13.39
CA ASP A 185 -20.26 -3.16 -11.94
C ASP A 185 -21.69 -3.54 -11.54
N TRP A 186 -21.88 -3.93 -10.28
CA TRP A 186 -23.20 -4.04 -9.64
C TRP A 186 -23.82 -2.65 -9.50
N PRO A 187 -25.16 -2.53 -9.68
CA PRO A 187 -25.82 -1.23 -9.58
C PRO A 187 -25.65 -0.60 -8.19
N ASP A 188 -25.68 -1.41 -7.14
CA ASP A 188 -25.64 -0.96 -5.76
C ASP A 188 -24.95 -1.98 -4.82
N LEU A 189 -24.83 -1.62 -3.55
CA LEU A 189 -24.29 -2.48 -2.50
C LEU A 189 -25.15 -3.73 -2.27
N SER A 190 -26.48 -3.62 -2.44
CA SER A 190 -27.40 -4.74 -2.23
C SER A 190 -27.15 -5.87 -3.24
N GLY A 191 -26.90 -5.51 -4.52
CA GLY A 191 -26.55 -6.48 -5.55
C GLY A 191 -25.22 -7.18 -5.26
N ALA A 192 -24.21 -6.44 -4.78
CA ALA A 192 -22.95 -7.02 -4.38
C ALA A 192 -23.07 -7.96 -3.17
N LEU A 193 -23.87 -7.59 -2.17
CA LEU A 193 -24.17 -8.46 -1.02
C LEU A 193 -24.97 -9.71 -1.45
N GLY A 194 -25.87 -9.58 -2.42
CA GLY A 194 -26.58 -10.71 -3.00
C GLY A 194 -25.60 -11.73 -3.61
N LYS A 195 -24.54 -11.26 -4.31
CA LYS A 195 -23.51 -12.16 -4.85
C LYS A 195 -22.69 -12.84 -3.75
N VAL A 196 -22.37 -12.13 -2.65
CA VAL A 196 -21.71 -12.78 -1.49
C VAL A 196 -22.56 -13.91 -0.91
N ALA A 197 -23.89 -13.72 -0.81
CA ALA A 197 -24.80 -14.74 -0.33
C ALA A 197 -24.86 -15.97 -1.28
N GLU A 198 -24.84 -15.73 -2.59
CA GLU A 198 -24.77 -16.78 -3.61
C GLU A 198 -23.48 -17.58 -3.48
N GLU A 199 -22.30 -16.94 -3.50
CA GLU A 199 -20.99 -17.61 -3.37
C GLU A 199 -20.87 -18.38 -2.04
N PHE A 200 -21.44 -17.87 -0.96
CA PHE A 200 -21.47 -18.58 0.32
C PHE A 200 -22.31 -19.86 0.25
N GLN A 201 -23.44 -19.86 -0.46
CA GLN A 201 -24.25 -21.07 -0.66
C GLN A 201 -23.51 -22.09 -1.55
N GLU A 202 -22.82 -21.63 -2.61
CA GLU A 202 -22.05 -22.50 -3.49
C GLU A 202 -20.88 -23.14 -2.72
N LEU A 203 -20.18 -22.37 -1.88
CA LEU A 203 -19.16 -22.89 -0.97
C LEU A 203 -19.73 -23.95 -0.01
N GLN A 204 -20.89 -23.70 0.59
CA GLN A 204 -21.56 -24.69 1.47
C GLN A 204 -21.88 -25.99 0.70
N HIS A 205 -22.37 -25.87 -0.52
CA HIS A 205 -22.64 -27.04 -1.37
C HIS A 205 -21.35 -27.78 -1.70
N ALA A 206 -20.28 -27.08 -2.07
CA ALA A 206 -18.97 -27.66 -2.34
C ALA A 206 -18.40 -28.40 -1.12
N PHE A 207 -18.57 -27.89 0.08
CA PHE A 207 -18.18 -28.57 1.32
C PHE A 207 -18.99 -29.86 1.59
N ALA A 208 -20.27 -29.87 1.21
CA ALA A 208 -21.14 -31.02 1.46
C ALA A 208 -20.95 -32.14 0.44
N GLN A 209 -20.72 -31.82 -0.84
CA GLN A 209 -20.78 -32.78 -1.95
C GLN A 209 -19.70 -32.59 -3.01
N GLY A 210 -18.84 -31.58 -2.89
CA GLY A 210 -17.85 -31.21 -3.89
C GLY A 210 -16.48 -31.85 -3.70
N THR A 211 -15.61 -31.61 -4.66
CA THR A 211 -14.19 -31.94 -4.60
C THR A 211 -13.43 -30.83 -3.88
N ARG A 212 -12.17 -31.13 -3.53
CA ARG A 212 -11.26 -30.12 -2.93
C ARG A 212 -11.02 -28.93 -3.86
N GLU A 213 -10.99 -29.19 -5.16
CA GLU A 213 -10.82 -28.18 -6.20
C GLU A 213 -12.03 -27.24 -6.24
N GLN A 214 -13.24 -27.78 -6.18
CA GLN A 214 -14.47 -26.98 -6.11
C GLN A 214 -14.55 -26.15 -4.82
N MET A 215 -14.22 -26.74 -3.65
CA MET A 215 -14.15 -25.98 -2.40
C MET A 215 -13.17 -24.77 -2.48
N ARG A 216 -12.04 -24.99 -3.17
CA ARG A 216 -11.03 -23.93 -3.37
C ARG A 216 -11.53 -22.84 -4.31
N GLU A 217 -12.23 -23.20 -5.37
CA GLU A 217 -12.83 -22.28 -6.34
C GLU A 217 -13.86 -21.38 -5.65
N GLU A 218 -14.87 -21.98 -5.00
CA GLU A 218 -15.94 -21.23 -4.33
C GLU A 218 -15.41 -20.36 -3.18
N LEU A 219 -14.40 -20.82 -2.44
CA LEU A 219 -13.75 -19.97 -1.44
C LEU A 219 -13.07 -18.76 -2.08
N GLY A 220 -12.45 -18.94 -3.25
CA GLY A 220 -11.83 -17.85 -4.00
C GLY A 220 -12.85 -16.83 -4.49
N ASP A 221 -13.99 -17.31 -5.00
CA ASP A 221 -15.06 -16.47 -5.53
C ASP A 221 -15.78 -15.70 -4.41
N LEU A 222 -16.00 -16.33 -3.26
CA LEU A 222 -16.51 -15.65 -2.06
C LEU A 222 -15.56 -14.53 -1.59
N LEU A 223 -14.25 -14.78 -1.53
CA LEU A 223 -13.26 -13.77 -1.16
C LEU A 223 -13.25 -12.60 -2.17
N PHE A 224 -13.38 -12.90 -3.47
CA PHE A 224 -13.48 -11.86 -4.49
C PHE A 224 -14.77 -11.04 -4.34
N ALA A 225 -15.92 -11.68 -4.14
CA ALA A 225 -17.21 -11.00 -3.92
C ALA A 225 -17.14 -10.07 -2.70
N LEU A 226 -16.49 -10.49 -1.61
CA LEU A 226 -16.27 -9.63 -0.44
C LEU A 226 -15.42 -8.39 -0.77
N THR A 227 -14.42 -8.49 -1.66
CA THR A 227 -13.66 -7.31 -2.09
C THR A 227 -14.49 -6.32 -2.91
N VAL A 228 -15.49 -6.79 -3.66
CA VAL A 228 -16.44 -5.93 -4.37
C VAL A 228 -17.35 -5.18 -3.38
N VAL A 229 -17.82 -5.87 -2.32
CA VAL A 229 -18.59 -5.24 -1.24
C VAL A 229 -17.76 -4.17 -0.54
N ALA A 230 -16.50 -4.49 -0.16
CA ALA A 230 -15.60 -3.54 0.47
C ALA A 230 -15.41 -2.28 -0.40
N ARG A 231 -15.16 -2.44 -1.70
CA ARG A 231 -15.07 -1.33 -2.64
C ARG A 231 -16.32 -0.48 -2.69
N LYS A 232 -17.51 -1.10 -2.75
CA LYS A 232 -18.79 -0.36 -2.80
C LYS A 232 -19.13 0.36 -1.50
N ALA A 233 -18.58 -0.11 -0.39
CA ALA A 233 -18.71 0.51 0.92
C ALA A 233 -17.58 1.54 1.20
N ASP A 234 -16.70 1.80 0.23
CA ASP A 234 -15.51 2.64 0.39
C ASP A 234 -14.58 2.19 1.54
N ILE A 235 -14.42 0.87 1.67
CA ILE A 235 -13.57 0.22 2.67
C ILE A 235 -12.38 -0.42 1.94
N ASP A 236 -11.16 -0.27 2.46
CA ASP A 236 -10.02 -1.07 2.02
C ASP A 236 -10.12 -2.47 2.64
N GLY A 237 -10.32 -3.49 1.80
CA GLY A 237 -10.54 -4.87 2.27
C GLY A 237 -9.29 -5.51 2.88
N GLU A 238 -8.10 -5.14 2.43
CA GLU A 238 -6.83 -5.61 3.00
C GLU A 238 -6.63 -5.05 4.40
N ASP A 239 -6.84 -3.75 4.54
CA ASP A 239 -6.70 -3.02 5.80
C ASP A 239 -7.71 -3.51 6.85
N ALA A 240 -8.98 -3.67 6.44
CA ALA A 240 -10.01 -4.23 7.31
C ALA A 240 -9.66 -5.64 7.83
N LEU A 241 -9.01 -6.49 7.00
CA LEU A 241 -8.56 -7.80 7.42
C LEU A 241 -7.35 -7.71 8.35
N HIS A 242 -6.42 -6.78 8.12
CA HIS A 242 -5.32 -6.51 9.03
C HIS A 242 -5.82 -6.10 10.42
N GLU A 243 -6.76 -5.15 10.49
CA GLU A 243 -7.37 -4.74 11.77
C GLU A 243 -8.06 -5.90 12.50
N ALA A 244 -8.82 -6.72 11.76
CA ALA A 244 -9.47 -7.89 12.33
C ALA A 244 -8.48 -8.89 12.87
N THR A 245 -7.35 -9.10 12.16
CA THR A 245 -6.26 -9.99 12.57
C THR A 245 -5.56 -9.45 13.81
N ARG A 246 -5.22 -8.16 13.83
CA ARG A 246 -4.61 -7.48 15.00
C ARG A 246 -5.50 -7.63 16.23
N LYS A 247 -6.78 -7.36 16.09
CA LYS A 247 -7.78 -7.52 17.16
C LYS A 247 -7.87 -8.97 17.67
N PHE A 248 -7.86 -9.94 16.76
CA PHE A 248 -7.84 -11.35 17.12
C PHE A 248 -6.57 -11.70 17.91
N THR A 249 -5.40 -11.29 17.41
CA THR A 249 -4.10 -11.54 18.02
C THR A 249 -4.01 -10.94 19.43
N ALA A 250 -4.40 -9.68 19.60
CA ALA A 250 -4.42 -9.02 20.90
C ALA A 250 -5.29 -9.78 21.92
N ARG A 251 -6.50 -10.18 21.51
CA ARG A 251 -7.41 -10.98 22.37
C ARG A 251 -6.85 -12.36 22.69
N PHE A 252 -6.17 -12.99 21.74
CA PHE A 252 -5.54 -14.28 21.97
C PHE A 252 -4.39 -14.19 22.99
N LEU A 253 -3.58 -13.14 22.93
CA LEU A 253 -2.52 -12.87 23.91
C LEU A 253 -3.09 -12.63 25.31
N VAL A 254 -4.21 -11.94 25.45
CA VAL A 254 -4.91 -11.78 26.74
C VAL A 254 -5.38 -13.14 27.25
N LEU A 255 -5.98 -13.96 26.39
CA LEU A 255 -6.40 -15.31 26.73
C LEU A 255 -5.21 -16.16 27.22
N GLU A 256 -4.08 -16.15 26.50
CA GLU A 256 -2.87 -16.88 26.93
C GLU A 256 -2.33 -16.39 28.28
N LYS A 257 -2.25 -15.06 28.51
CA LYS A 257 -1.87 -14.49 29.81
C LYS A 257 -2.81 -14.94 30.93
N THR A 258 -4.10 -14.95 30.69
CA THR A 258 -5.13 -15.38 31.66
C THR A 258 -4.96 -16.86 32.01
N LEU A 259 -4.72 -17.70 31.02
CA LEU A 259 -4.47 -19.13 31.24
C LEU A 259 -3.16 -19.39 31.97
N ALA A 260 -2.09 -18.69 31.58
CA ALA A 260 -0.80 -18.82 32.25
C ALA A 260 -0.85 -18.45 33.74
N ALA A 261 -1.65 -17.44 34.10
CA ALA A 261 -1.91 -17.10 35.52
C ALA A 261 -2.64 -18.22 36.30
N GLN A 262 -3.32 -19.13 35.59
CA GLN A 262 -3.97 -20.32 36.15
C GLN A 262 -3.14 -21.59 35.98
N GLU A 263 -1.88 -21.50 35.58
CA GLU A 263 -0.98 -22.62 35.26
C GLU A 263 -1.55 -23.59 34.21
N LYS A 264 -2.38 -23.05 33.27
CA LYS A 264 -3.02 -23.79 32.17
C LYS A 264 -2.48 -23.31 30.83
N ARG A 265 -2.57 -24.18 29.82
CA ARG A 265 -2.30 -23.84 28.42
C ARG A 265 -3.57 -24.01 27.60
N VAL A 266 -3.61 -23.34 26.45
CA VAL A 266 -4.74 -23.45 25.50
C VAL A 266 -5.08 -24.91 25.16
N VAL A 267 -4.03 -25.73 24.96
CA VAL A 267 -4.16 -27.16 24.60
C VAL A 267 -4.69 -28.05 25.73
N ASP A 268 -4.73 -27.55 26.97
CA ASP A 268 -5.15 -28.31 28.14
C ASP A 268 -6.67 -28.14 28.41
N LEU A 269 -7.36 -27.28 27.62
CA LEU A 269 -8.79 -26.96 27.80
C LEU A 269 -9.64 -27.58 26.70
N ASP A 270 -10.86 -27.94 27.06
CA ASP A 270 -11.86 -28.31 26.08
C ASP A 270 -12.39 -27.08 25.30
N PRO A 271 -12.99 -27.28 24.13
CA PRO A 271 -13.47 -26.17 23.28
C PRO A 271 -14.48 -25.25 23.95
N ASP A 272 -15.36 -25.77 24.84
CA ASP A 272 -16.40 -24.97 25.48
C ASP A 272 -15.79 -24.06 26.56
N ALA A 273 -14.82 -24.57 27.34
CA ALA A 273 -14.06 -23.78 28.29
C ALA A 273 -13.23 -22.67 27.60
N LEU A 274 -12.61 -22.99 26.46
CA LEU A 274 -11.88 -22.00 25.65
C LEU A 274 -12.83 -20.92 25.13
N LEU A 275 -14.00 -21.31 24.62
CA LEU A 275 -14.99 -20.38 24.12
C LEU A 275 -15.51 -19.44 25.22
N ALA A 276 -15.69 -19.94 26.44
CA ALA A 276 -16.13 -19.13 27.57
C ALA A 276 -15.07 -18.05 27.93
N ILE A 277 -13.78 -18.43 28.00
CA ILE A 277 -12.69 -17.48 28.28
C ILE A 277 -12.53 -16.49 27.12
N TRP A 278 -12.66 -16.96 25.88
CA TRP A 278 -12.64 -16.10 24.69
C TRP A 278 -13.78 -15.07 24.69
N GLN A 279 -14.97 -15.44 25.15
CA GLN A 279 -16.08 -14.47 25.28
C GLN A 279 -15.79 -13.41 26.35
N GLN A 280 -15.10 -13.77 27.43
CA GLN A 280 -14.66 -12.82 28.46
C GLN A 280 -13.63 -11.84 27.91
N SER A 281 -12.64 -12.32 27.13
CA SER A 281 -11.62 -11.46 26.52
C SER A 281 -12.18 -10.44 25.52
N LYS A 282 -13.40 -10.63 24.99
CA LYS A 282 -14.09 -9.64 24.14
C LYS A 282 -14.65 -8.46 24.94
N ALA A 283 -14.88 -8.62 26.24
CA ALA A 283 -15.44 -7.59 27.12
C ALA A 283 -14.36 -6.68 27.72
N GLU A 284 -13.11 -7.10 27.69
CA GLU A 284 -11.98 -6.28 28.16
C GLU A 284 -11.59 -5.26 27.07
N PRO A 285 -11.35 -4.00 27.47
CA PRO A 285 -10.83 -3.00 26.52
C PRO A 285 -9.48 -3.48 25.95
N GLU A 286 -9.26 -3.23 24.67
CA GLU A 286 -7.97 -3.53 24.04
C GLU A 286 -6.83 -2.90 24.86
N PRO A 287 -5.77 -3.66 25.19
CA PRO A 287 -4.62 -3.07 25.85
C PRO A 287 -4.08 -1.95 24.94
N SER A 288 -3.96 -0.75 25.50
CA SER A 288 -3.25 0.34 24.86
C SER A 288 -1.86 -0.16 24.48
N PRO A 289 -1.30 0.19 23.31
CA PRO A 289 0.07 -0.14 23.00
C PRO A 289 0.95 0.44 24.13
N GLU A 290 1.52 -0.45 24.95
CA GLU A 290 2.49 -0.03 25.96
C GLU A 290 3.69 0.50 25.19
N ASN A 291 4.04 1.75 25.48
CA ASN A 291 5.30 2.36 25.09
C ASN A 291 6.45 1.55 25.76
N ASP A 292 7.02 0.61 25.02
CA ASP A 292 8.33 0.02 25.34
C ASP A 292 9.44 0.80 24.61
#